data_d84e885f24d4a497e53b362b8adb4aa1
#
_entry.id   d84e885f24d4a497e53b362b8adb4aa1
#
_cell.length_a   1.000
_cell.length_b   1.000
_cell.length_c   1.000
_cell.angle_alpha   90.00
_cell.angle_beta   90.00
_cell.angle_gamma   90.00
#
_symmetry.space_group_name_H-M   'P 1'
#
loop_
_entity.id
_entity.type
_entity.pdbx_description
1 polymer ?
#
loop_
_entity_poly.entity_id
_entity_poly.type
_entity_poly.pdbx_seq_one_letter_code
_entity_poly.pdbx_strand_id
1 'polypeptide(L)'
;MAEDESKEESFEPEVETSQETTMEELLLPRDTMLSAGVHIGTRMKTRDMEPFIYRVRPDGLFVLDVQKTDERIRVAAKFLARFESAKVAVAASRLYAHEPVRKFCEVTGAVPIIGRFIPGLLSNPLYANRIDPEVIVVSDPRADTQAVKEASRAGIPIVALCSTDNEFSGVDLIIPTNNKGRRALAVIFWLLARQILRERGELAMDKDPAVPIEDFEAKLSRDDEGDT
;
A
#
# COMPACT_ATOMS: atom_id res chain seq x y z
N MET A 1 -14.67 1.77 -74.35
CA MET A 1 -14.07 0.73 -73.56
C MET A 1 -12.80 1.30 -72.94
N ALA A 2 -12.91 1.76 -71.76
CA ALA A 2 -11.80 2.16 -70.91
C ALA A 2 -12.16 1.66 -69.51
N GLU A 3 -11.40 0.69 -69.05
CA GLU A 3 -11.54 0.09 -67.72
C GLU A 3 -10.90 1.00 -66.68
N ASP A 4 -11.69 1.40 -65.71
CA ASP A 4 -11.30 2.28 -64.63
C ASP A 4 -10.88 1.38 -63.46
N GLU A 5 -9.57 1.22 -63.23
CA GLU A 5 -9.01 0.51 -62.10
C GLU A 5 -8.96 1.43 -60.88
N SER A 6 -9.97 1.30 -60.03
CA SER A 6 -9.99 1.93 -58.72
C SER A 6 -8.96 1.24 -57.77
N LYS A 7 -7.89 1.96 -57.47
CA LYS A 7 -6.94 1.59 -56.41
C LYS A 7 -7.61 1.85 -55.06
N GLU A 8 -7.90 0.77 -54.33
CA GLU A 8 -8.20 0.83 -52.91
C GLU A 8 -6.87 1.09 -52.14
N GLU A 9 -6.69 2.31 -51.70
CA GLU A 9 -5.66 2.62 -50.68
C GLU A 9 -6.16 2.14 -49.33
N SER A 10 -5.57 1.05 -48.85
CA SER A 10 -5.73 0.55 -47.48
C SER A 10 -5.09 1.54 -46.50
N PHE A 11 -5.90 2.29 -45.79
CA PHE A 11 -5.51 3.16 -44.72
C PHE A 11 -5.26 2.27 -43.48
N GLU A 12 -4.01 1.90 -43.25
CA GLU A 12 -3.58 1.34 -41.96
C GLU A 12 -3.41 2.51 -40.98
N PRO A 13 -4.12 2.54 -39.82
CA PRO A 13 -3.86 3.53 -38.81
C PRO A 13 -2.53 3.20 -38.14
N GLU A 14 -1.52 4.01 -38.38
CA GLU A 14 -0.32 4.05 -37.55
C GLU A 14 -0.74 4.39 -36.12
N VAL A 15 -0.77 3.35 -35.27
CA VAL A 15 -0.88 3.53 -33.83
C VAL A 15 0.46 4.09 -33.36
N GLU A 16 0.57 5.41 -33.36
CA GLU A 16 1.64 6.10 -32.66
C GLU A 16 1.62 5.71 -31.18
N THR A 17 2.51 4.78 -30.81
CA THR A 17 2.79 4.43 -29.43
C THR A 17 3.64 5.52 -28.79
N SER A 18 3.06 6.70 -28.61
CA SER A 18 3.63 7.79 -27.82
C SER A 18 3.37 7.53 -26.34
N GLN A 19 4.09 6.60 -25.75
CA GLN A 19 4.28 6.52 -24.30
C GLN A 19 5.77 6.26 -23.99
N GLU A 20 6.62 7.19 -24.39
CA GLU A 20 7.86 7.45 -23.64
C GLU A 20 7.49 8.21 -22.37
N THR A 21 6.79 7.53 -21.45
CA THR A 21 6.75 7.93 -20.06
C THR A 21 8.16 7.71 -19.54
N THR A 22 8.85 8.78 -19.18
CA THR A 22 10.10 8.77 -18.43
C THR A 22 10.00 7.65 -17.40
N MET A 23 10.77 6.57 -17.57
CA MET A 23 10.88 5.49 -16.60
C MET A 23 11.56 6.10 -15.36
N GLU A 24 10.77 6.67 -14.45
CA GLU A 24 11.26 6.95 -13.11
C GLU A 24 11.74 5.62 -12.54
N GLU A 25 13.00 5.56 -12.13
CA GLU A 25 13.56 4.37 -11.52
C GLU A 25 12.68 3.96 -10.34
N LEU A 26 12.21 2.69 -10.36
CA LEU A 26 11.42 2.14 -9.26
C LEU A 26 12.21 2.24 -7.94
N LEU A 27 11.53 2.45 -6.86
CA LEU A 27 12.12 2.53 -5.51
C LEU A 27 12.94 1.28 -5.14
N LEU A 28 12.52 0.12 -5.65
CA LEU A 28 13.26 -1.15 -5.58
C LEU A 28 13.30 -1.81 -6.95
N PRO A 29 14.32 -2.64 -7.23
CA PRO A 29 14.33 -3.48 -8.43
C PRO A 29 13.02 -4.24 -8.57
N ARG A 30 12.47 -4.26 -9.78
CA ARG A 30 11.19 -4.91 -10.08
C ARG A 30 11.17 -6.38 -9.65
N ASP A 31 12.29 -7.08 -9.83
CA ASP A 31 12.41 -8.49 -9.47
C ASP A 31 12.28 -8.71 -7.96
N THR A 32 12.77 -7.80 -7.13
CA THR A 32 12.63 -7.85 -5.68
C THR A 32 11.16 -7.66 -5.27
N MET A 33 10.44 -6.71 -5.88
CA MET A 33 9.02 -6.50 -5.60
C MET A 33 8.17 -7.68 -6.06
N LEU A 34 8.52 -8.27 -7.21
CA LEU A 34 7.83 -9.46 -7.74
C LEU A 34 8.08 -10.70 -6.89
N SER A 35 9.31 -10.93 -6.42
CA SER A 35 9.67 -12.07 -5.57
C SER A 35 9.02 -12.00 -4.19
N ALA A 36 8.83 -10.79 -3.65
CA ALA A 36 8.08 -10.56 -2.42
C ALA A 36 6.56 -10.74 -2.59
N GLY A 37 6.06 -10.81 -3.84
CA GLY A 37 4.64 -11.01 -4.13
C GLY A 37 3.77 -9.78 -3.90
N VAL A 38 4.33 -8.56 -3.96
CA VAL A 38 3.62 -7.28 -3.80
C VAL A 38 2.48 -7.12 -4.82
N HIS A 39 2.70 -7.63 -6.03
CA HIS A 39 1.79 -7.57 -7.18
C HIS A 39 0.62 -8.58 -7.12
N ILE A 40 0.64 -9.53 -6.19
CA ILE A 40 -0.36 -10.61 -6.13
C ILE A 40 -1.62 -10.11 -5.44
N GLY A 41 -2.70 -10.04 -6.19
CA GLY A 41 -4.04 -9.75 -5.65
C GLY A 41 -4.81 -11.03 -5.28
N THR A 42 -6.12 -10.92 -5.23
CA THR A 42 -7.04 -12.02 -4.94
C THR A 42 -7.83 -12.44 -6.19
N ARG A 43 -8.71 -13.44 -6.08
CA ARG A 43 -9.63 -13.83 -7.14
C ARG A 43 -10.87 -12.93 -7.23
N MET A 44 -11.01 -12.02 -6.27
CA MET A 44 -12.09 -11.04 -6.25
C MET A 44 -11.52 -9.66 -6.57
N LYS A 45 -12.29 -8.86 -7.29
CA LYS A 45 -11.98 -7.45 -7.52
C LYS A 45 -13.17 -6.60 -7.12
N THR A 46 -12.89 -5.40 -6.63
CA THR A 46 -13.88 -4.34 -6.50
C THR A 46 -13.79 -3.41 -7.70
N ARG A 47 -14.84 -2.63 -7.94
CA ARG A 47 -14.87 -1.63 -9.00
C ARG A 47 -13.80 -0.54 -8.77
N ASP A 48 -13.62 -0.18 -7.52
CA ASP A 48 -12.68 0.87 -7.11
C ASP A 48 -11.22 0.50 -7.41
N MET A 49 -10.87 -0.80 -7.28
CA MET A 49 -9.52 -1.30 -7.54
C MET A 49 -9.22 -1.56 -9.02
N GLU A 50 -10.22 -1.52 -9.89
CA GLU A 50 -10.06 -1.78 -11.33
C GLU A 50 -8.92 -0.98 -12.00
N PRO A 51 -8.75 0.33 -11.72
CA PRO A 51 -7.66 1.14 -12.30
C PRO A 51 -6.25 0.68 -11.92
N PHE A 52 -6.09 -0.09 -10.84
CA PHE A 52 -4.79 -0.56 -10.31
C PHE A 52 -4.46 -1.99 -10.70
N ILE A 53 -5.37 -2.66 -11.42
CA ILE A 53 -5.18 -4.04 -11.91
C ILE A 53 -4.46 -3.98 -13.26
N TYR A 54 -3.32 -4.66 -13.35
CA TYR A 54 -2.54 -4.79 -14.58
C TYR A 54 -3.09 -5.88 -15.49
N ARG A 55 -3.36 -7.09 -14.95
CA ARG A 55 -3.87 -8.24 -15.70
C ARG A 55 -4.51 -9.28 -14.79
N VAL A 56 -5.22 -10.23 -15.41
CA VAL A 56 -5.73 -11.43 -14.75
C VAL A 56 -4.89 -12.63 -15.15
N ARG A 57 -4.46 -13.45 -14.20
CA ARG A 57 -3.75 -14.70 -14.47
C ARG A 57 -4.74 -15.80 -14.89
N PRO A 58 -4.29 -16.85 -15.59
CA PRO A 58 -5.14 -18.01 -15.93
C PRO A 58 -5.81 -18.66 -14.71
N ASP A 59 -5.18 -18.60 -13.54
CA ASP A 59 -5.69 -19.09 -12.26
C ASP A 59 -6.85 -18.25 -11.69
N GLY A 60 -7.26 -17.18 -12.38
CA GLY A 60 -8.26 -16.23 -11.92
C GLY A 60 -7.76 -15.21 -10.88
N LEU A 61 -6.46 -15.18 -10.60
CA LEU A 61 -5.86 -14.17 -9.71
C LEU A 61 -5.63 -12.86 -10.44
N PHE A 62 -6.07 -11.77 -9.83
CA PHE A 62 -5.78 -10.42 -10.30
C PHE A 62 -4.36 -10.03 -9.92
N VAL A 63 -3.67 -9.38 -10.84
CA VAL A 63 -2.30 -8.89 -10.66
C VAL A 63 -2.34 -7.37 -10.61
N LEU A 64 -1.80 -6.79 -9.53
CA LEU A 64 -1.68 -5.35 -9.34
C LEU A 64 -0.52 -4.78 -10.16
N ASP A 65 -0.63 -3.53 -10.53
CA ASP A 65 0.40 -2.78 -11.24
C ASP A 65 1.46 -2.27 -10.25
N VAL A 66 2.68 -2.77 -10.39
CA VAL A 66 3.81 -2.41 -9.51
C VAL A 66 4.23 -0.95 -9.69
N GLN A 67 4.09 -0.39 -10.90
CA GLN A 67 4.42 1.02 -11.15
C GLN A 67 3.49 1.94 -10.37
N LYS A 68 2.19 1.66 -10.39
CA LYS A 68 1.19 2.39 -9.61
C LYS A 68 1.38 2.21 -8.10
N THR A 69 1.85 1.04 -7.67
CA THR A 69 2.23 0.82 -6.26
C THR A 69 3.37 1.75 -5.87
N ASP A 70 4.42 1.83 -6.68
CA ASP A 70 5.59 2.68 -6.44
C ASP A 70 5.21 4.17 -6.38
N GLU A 71 4.46 4.64 -7.38
CA GLU A 71 3.92 6.01 -7.42
C GLU A 71 3.15 6.35 -6.14
N ARG A 72 2.25 5.46 -5.73
CA ARG A 72 1.40 5.68 -4.56
C ARG A 72 2.19 5.64 -3.25
N ILE A 73 3.23 4.82 -3.15
CA ILE A 73 4.15 4.84 -2.00
C ILE A 73 4.87 6.19 -1.92
N ARG A 74 5.37 6.74 -3.04
CA ARG A 74 6.00 8.06 -3.08
C ARG A 74 5.04 9.16 -2.61
N VAL A 75 3.81 9.15 -3.12
CA VAL A 75 2.78 10.12 -2.72
C VAL A 75 2.44 9.99 -1.23
N ALA A 76 2.23 8.76 -0.76
CA ALA A 76 1.93 8.49 0.65
C ALA A 76 3.08 8.92 1.58
N ALA A 77 4.33 8.64 1.21
CA ALA A 77 5.49 9.05 1.99
C ALA A 77 5.62 10.58 2.09
N LYS A 78 5.46 11.30 0.97
CA LYS A 78 5.43 12.77 0.96
C LYS A 78 4.31 13.34 1.81
N PHE A 79 3.15 12.69 1.80
CA PHE A 79 2.02 13.10 2.64
C PHE A 79 2.31 12.87 4.12
N LEU A 80 2.74 11.65 4.49
CA LEU A 80 3.03 11.26 5.88
C LEU A 80 4.23 12.01 6.47
N ALA A 81 5.23 12.37 5.67
CA ALA A 81 6.39 13.13 6.13
C ALA A 81 6.06 14.53 6.64
N ARG A 82 4.89 15.09 6.27
CA ARG A 82 4.43 16.42 6.72
C ARG A 82 3.93 16.43 8.16
N PHE A 83 3.59 15.25 8.70
CA PHE A 83 3.07 15.11 10.05
C PHE A 83 4.21 14.79 11.02
N GLU A 84 4.06 15.25 12.26
CA GLU A 84 4.95 14.86 13.34
C GLU A 84 4.86 13.34 13.58
N SER A 85 5.99 12.68 13.85
CA SER A 85 6.05 11.22 14.01
C SER A 85 5.04 10.68 15.02
N ALA A 86 4.94 11.32 16.18
CA ALA A 86 4.03 10.95 17.26
C ALA A 86 2.54 11.14 16.90
N LYS A 87 2.23 11.86 15.83
CA LYS A 87 0.87 12.12 15.33
C LYS A 87 0.46 11.19 14.19
N VAL A 88 1.34 10.30 13.75
CA VAL A 88 1.05 9.25 12.78
C VAL A 88 0.71 7.97 13.53
N ALA A 89 -0.52 7.46 13.38
CA ALA A 89 -0.91 6.16 13.92
C ALA A 89 -0.94 5.10 12.82
N VAL A 90 -0.60 3.85 13.16
CA VAL A 90 -0.62 2.72 12.20
C VAL A 90 -1.44 1.59 12.79
N ALA A 91 -2.56 1.24 12.15
CA ALA A 91 -3.46 0.17 12.59
C ALA A 91 -3.24 -1.12 11.80
N ALA A 92 -3.15 -2.25 12.52
CA ALA A 92 -3.00 -3.58 11.95
C ALA A 92 -3.64 -4.66 12.82
N SER A 93 -4.77 -5.21 12.39
CA SER A 93 -5.40 -6.37 13.04
C SER A 93 -4.84 -7.69 12.54
N ARG A 94 -4.31 -7.74 11.29
CA ARG A 94 -3.78 -8.98 10.72
C ARG A 94 -2.46 -9.38 11.35
N LEU A 95 -2.34 -10.64 11.75
CA LEU A 95 -1.15 -11.20 12.38
C LEU A 95 0.13 -10.93 11.56
N TYR A 96 0.10 -11.14 10.24
CA TYR A 96 1.26 -10.90 9.37
C TYR A 96 1.67 -9.43 9.24
N ALA A 97 0.80 -8.49 9.63
CA ALA A 97 1.10 -7.06 9.62
C ALA A 97 1.68 -6.57 10.97
N HIS A 98 1.61 -7.36 12.04
CA HIS A 98 2.04 -6.93 13.38
C HIS A 98 3.53 -6.56 13.42
N GLU A 99 4.42 -7.45 12.96
CA GLU A 99 5.85 -7.18 12.95
C GLU A 99 6.26 -6.06 11.98
N PRO A 100 5.78 -6.05 10.70
CA PRO A 100 6.05 -4.92 9.81
C PRO A 100 5.64 -3.57 10.40
N VAL A 101 4.46 -3.48 11.03
CA VAL A 101 3.97 -2.25 11.66
C VAL A 101 4.80 -1.88 12.89
N ARG A 102 5.17 -2.85 13.73
CA ARG A 102 6.03 -2.59 14.89
C ARG A 102 7.35 -2.00 14.46
N LYS A 103 8.02 -2.62 13.48
CA LYS A 103 9.30 -2.15 12.95
C LYS A 103 9.19 -0.80 12.24
N PHE A 104 8.12 -0.60 11.48
CA PHE A 104 7.83 0.69 10.88
C PHE A 104 7.75 1.80 11.94
N CYS A 105 7.00 1.56 13.02
CA CYS A 105 6.83 2.53 14.09
C CYS A 105 8.13 2.75 14.89
N GLU A 106 8.94 1.70 15.12
CA GLU A 106 10.26 1.84 15.73
C GLU A 106 11.19 2.74 14.90
N VAL A 107 11.17 2.59 13.57
CA VAL A 107 12.03 3.35 12.65
C VAL A 107 11.55 4.78 12.42
N THR A 108 10.24 5.00 12.34
CA THR A 108 9.65 6.32 11.99
C THR A 108 9.20 7.13 13.21
N GLY A 109 9.12 6.53 14.38
CA GLY A 109 8.57 7.15 15.59
C GLY A 109 7.03 7.24 15.61
N ALA A 110 6.32 6.54 14.72
CA ALA A 110 4.87 6.48 14.66
C ALA A 110 4.27 5.65 15.80
N VAL A 111 2.96 5.80 16.04
CA VAL A 111 2.24 5.10 17.12
C VAL A 111 1.59 3.81 16.58
N PRO A 112 2.00 2.62 17.05
CA PRO A 112 1.42 1.36 16.59
C PRO A 112 0.10 1.05 17.30
N ILE A 113 -0.92 0.62 16.53
CA ILE A 113 -2.18 0.05 17.01
C ILE A 113 -2.23 -1.39 16.48
N ILE A 114 -1.68 -2.32 17.25
CA ILE A 114 -1.49 -3.71 16.83
C ILE A 114 -2.57 -4.60 17.46
N GLY A 115 -3.11 -5.52 16.66
CA GLY A 115 -4.16 -6.43 17.07
C GLY A 115 -5.55 -5.80 16.97
N ARG A 116 -6.48 -6.26 17.81
CA ARG A 116 -7.87 -5.79 17.75
C ARG A 116 -7.97 -4.30 18.08
N PHE A 117 -8.51 -3.54 17.15
CA PHE A 117 -8.82 -2.13 17.37
C PHE A 117 -9.93 -1.97 18.41
N ILE A 118 -9.64 -1.22 19.47
CA ILE A 118 -10.59 -0.98 20.57
C ILE A 118 -11.51 0.18 20.16
N PRO A 119 -12.83 -0.03 20.11
CA PRO A 119 -13.78 1.06 19.83
C PRO A 119 -13.65 2.21 20.84
N GLY A 120 -13.65 3.44 20.32
CA GLY A 120 -13.48 4.64 21.15
C GLY A 120 -12.03 5.08 21.34
N LEU A 121 -11.06 4.37 20.78
CA LEU A 121 -9.65 4.74 20.89
C LEU A 121 -9.34 6.13 20.31
N LEU A 122 -9.98 6.49 19.20
CA LEU A 122 -9.83 7.80 18.54
C LEU A 122 -10.94 8.79 18.93
N SER A 123 -12.16 8.30 19.15
CA SER A 123 -13.35 9.15 19.26
C SER A 123 -13.81 9.43 20.69
N ASN A 124 -13.46 8.59 21.69
CA ASN A 124 -13.94 8.75 23.04
C ASN A 124 -12.97 9.60 23.91
N PRO A 125 -13.33 10.85 24.28
CA PRO A 125 -12.46 11.71 25.09
C PRO A 125 -12.26 11.20 26.53
N LEU A 126 -13.14 10.32 27.02
CA LEU A 126 -13.06 9.76 28.38
C LEU A 126 -12.23 8.48 28.45
N TYR A 127 -11.77 7.98 27.32
CA TYR A 127 -10.96 6.76 27.32
C TYR A 127 -9.51 7.06 27.73
N ALA A 128 -9.03 6.41 28.79
CA ALA A 128 -7.73 6.69 29.41
C ALA A 128 -6.53 6.54 28.44
N ASN A 129 -6.62 5.59 27.47
CA ASN A 129 -5.60 5.34 26.46
C ASN A 129 -5.96 5.95 25.09
N ARG A 130 -6.77 7.00 25.08
CA ARG A 130 -7.12 7.71 23.83
C ARG A 130 -5.86 8.18 23.11
N ILE A 131 -5.85 7.95 21.80
CA ILE A 131 -4.81 8.47 20.90
C ILE A 131 -5.45 9.60 20.07
N ASP A 132 -4.68 10.64 19.82
CA ASP A 132 -5.11 11.80 19.02
C ASP A 132 -4.17 12.02 17.82
N PRO A 133 -4.20 11.09 16.84
CA PRO A 133 -3.38 11.19 15.66
C PRO A 133 -3.94 12.22 14.66
N GLU A 134 -3.06 12.82 13.87
CA GLU A 134 -3.44 13.70 12.76
C GLU A 134 -3.61 12.92 11.44
N VAL A 135 -3.06 11.71 11.36
CA VAL A 135 -3.21 10.80 10.22
C VAL A 135 -3.13 9.35 10.69
N ILE A 136 -3.89 8.47 10.06
CA ILE A 136 -3.83 7.02 10.33
C ILE A 136 -3.47 6.24 9.07
N VAL A 137 -2.55 5.29 9.23
CA VAL A 137 -2.22 4.29 8.20
C VAL A 137 -2.90 2.98 8.57
N VAL A 138 -3.62 2.38 7.65
CA VAL A 138 -4.38 1.14 7.87
C VAL A 138 -3.82 0.03 7.00
N SER A 139 -3.47 -1.11 7.61
CA SER A 139 -2.88 -2.23 6.88
C SER A 139 -3.88 -2.98 5.98
N ASP A 140 -5.15 -3.05 6.38
CA ASP A 140 -6.23 -3.64 5.59
C ASP A 140 -7.58 -2.99 5.98
N PRO A 141 -8.17 -2.15 5.11
CA PRO A 141 -9.45 -1.49 5.41
C PRO A 141 -10.58 -2.46 5.74
N ARG A 142 -10.54 -3.66 5.20
CA ARG A 142 -11.56 -4.69 5.43
C ARG A 142 -11.42 -5.33 6.81
N ALA A 143 -10.19 -5.61 7.25
CA ALA A 143 -9.94 -6.17 8.58
C ALA A 143 -10.09 -5.09 9.66
N ASP A 144 -9.58 -3.88 9.38
CA ASP A 144 -9.55 -2.74 10.31
C ASP A 144 -10.74 -1.78 10.12
N THR A 145 -11.91 -2.30 9.72
CA THR A 145 -13.11 -1.50 9.43
C THR A 145 -13.50 -0.56 10.58
N GLN A 146 -13.26 -0.96 11.84
CA GLN A 146 -13.55 -0.13 13.00
C GLN A 146 -12.63 1.10 13.06
N ALA A 147 -11.34 0.92 12.78
CA ALA A 147 -10.37 2.03 12.73
C ALA A 147 -10.75 3.02 11.63
N VAL A 148 -11.10 2.53 10.43
CA VAL A 148 -11.56 3.36 9.31
C VAL A 148 -12.81 4.15 9.67
N LYS A 149 -13.82 3.51 10.27
CA LYS A 149 -15.07 4.19 10.68
C LYS A 149 -14.85 5.27 11.72
N GLU A 150 -14.00 5.01 12.72
CA GLU A 150 -13.72 6.00 13.76
C GLU A 150 -12.89 7.16 13.25
N ALA A 151 -11.83 6.88 12.47
CA ALA A 151 -10.98 7.92 11.89
C ALA A 151 -11.78 8.83 10.94
N SER A 152 -12.60 8.23 10.05
CA SER A 152 -13.46 8.98 9.14
C SER A 152 -14.47 9.88 9.89
N ARG A 153 -15.07 9.39 10.99
CA ARG A 153 -15.97 10.19 11.83
C ARG A 153 -15.25 11.30 12.61
N ALA A 154 -14.00 11.06 12.99
CA ALA A 154 -13.17 12.05 13.65
C ALA A 154 -12.55 13.07 12.69
N GLY A 155 -12.71 12.87 11.36
CA GLY A 155 -12.10 13.73 10.34
C GLY A 155 -10.59 13.55 10.20
N ILE A 156 -10.06 12.38 10.61
CA ILE A 156 -8.66 12.04 10.52
C ILE A 156 -8.39 11.41 9.14
N PRO A 157 -7.44 11.94 8.33
CA PRO A 157 -7.08 11.38 7.04
C PRO A 157 -6.58 9.94 7.14
N ILE A 158 -7.03 9.10 6.20
CA ILE A 158 -6.76 7.66 6.20
C ILE A 158 -5.94 7.27 4.98
N VAL A 159 -4.74 6.73 5.21
CA VAL A 159 -3.90 6.07 4.21
C VAL A 159 -4.08 4.56 4.37
N ALA A 160 -4.42 3.83 3.31
CA ALA A 160 -4.66 2.39 3.43
C ALA A 160 -3.89 1.56 2.40
N LEU A 161 -3.40 0.39 2.83
CA LEU A 161 -2.88 -0.65 1.95
C LEU A 161 -4.06 -1.47 1.41
N CYS A 162 -4.30 -1.39 0.10
CA CYS A 162 -5.47 -2.01 -0.54
C CYS A 162 -5.07 -3.13 -1.50
N SER A 163 -5.62 -4.32 -1.29
CA SER A 163 -5.60 -5.42 -2.25
C SER A 163 -6.81 -5.32 -3.19
N THR A 164 -6.90 -6.19 -4.18
CA THR A 164 -7.95 -6.16 -5.22
C THR A 164 -9.39 -6.33 -4.70
N ASP A 165 -9.57 -6.84 -3.49
CA ASP A 165 -10.85 -7.08 -2.83
C ASP A 165 -11.27 -6.00 -1.80
N ASN A 166 -10.52 -4.90 -1.71
CA ASN A 166 -10.82 -3.79 -0.81
C ASN A 166 -11.70 -2.73 -1.50
N GLU A 167 -12.55 -2.08 -0.72
CA GLU A 167 -13.33 -0.91 -1.10
C GLU A 167 -12.69 0.36 -0.53
N PHE A 168 -12.93 1.52 -1.17
CA PHE A 168 -12.32 2.80 -0.78
C PHE A 168 -13.19 3.62 0.17
N SER A 169 -14.32 3.08 0.60
CA SER A 169 -15.23 3.83 1.47
C SER A 169 -14.53 4.30 2.76
N GLY A 170 -14.42 5.61 2.91
CA GLY A 170 -13.76 6.24 4.06
C GLY A 170 -12.24 6.27 4.00
N VAL A 171 -11.61 5.95 2.87
CA VAL A 171 -10.15 6.01 2.69
C VAL A 171 -9.80 7.18 1.77
N ASP A 172 -8.85 8.02 2.17
CA ASP A 172 -8.44 9.21 1.43
C ASP A 172 -7.29 8.94 0.45
N LEU A 173 -6.33 8.11 0.86
CA LEU A 173 -5.19 7.73 0.03
C LEU A 173 -4.95 6.23 0.08
N ILE A 174 -4.89 5.61 -1.09
CA ILE A 174 -4.65 4.17 -1.22
C ILE A 174 -3.25 3.88 -1.74
N ILE A 175 -2.69 2.78 -1.26
CA ILE A 175 -1.48 2.15 -1.77
C ILE A 175 -1.89 0.76 -2.28
N PRO A 176 -2.00 0.55 -3.61
CA PRO A 176 -2.38 -0.76 -4.15
C PRO A 176 -1.27 -1.76 -3.92
N THR A 177 -1.53 -2.79 -3.13
CA THR A 177 -0.54 -3.81 -2.80
C THR A 177 -1.17 -5.09 -2.26
N ASN A 178 -0.38 -6.15 -2.17
CA ASN A 178 -0.75 -7.35 -1.46
C ASN A 178 -0.69 -7.14 0.06
N ASN A 179 -1.83 -6.85 0.67
CA ASN A 179 -1.93 -6.63 2.12
C ASN A 179 -2.14 -7.93 2.94
N LYS A 180 -2.00 -9.10 2.32
CA LYS A 180 -2.17 -10.43 2.95
C LYS A 180 -0.88 -11.21 3.04
N GLY A 181 0.07 -10.90 2.14
CA GLY A 181 1.34 -11.61 2.05
C GLY A 181 2.35 -11.13 3.09
N ARG A 182 2.94 -12.06 3.85
CA ARG A 182 3.95 -11.77 4.87
C ARG A 182 5.14 -10.97 4.33
N ARG A 183 5.75 -11.45 3.24
CA ARG A 183 6.88 -10.76 2.58
C ARG A 183 6.48 -9.47 1.90
N ALA A 184 5.30 -9.42 1.31
CA ALA A 184 4.80 -8.23 0.66
C ALA A 184 4.61 -7.08 1.66
N LEU A 185 4.00 -7.35 2.81
CA LEU A 185 3.83 -6.36 3.89
C LEU A 185 5.18 -5.87 4.41
N ALA A 186 6.16 -6.77 4.62
CA ALA A 186 7.51 -6.39 5.05
C ALA A 186 8.16 -5.40 4.08
N VAL A 187 8.15 -5.71 2.78
CA VAL A 187 8.73 -4.84 1.74
C VAL A 187 8.01 -3.49 1.66
N ILE A 188 6.68 -3.47 1.72
CA ILE A 188 5.91 -2.23 1.60
C ILE A 188 6.11 -1.31 2.81
N PHE A 189 6.05 -1.83 4.04
CA PHE A 189 6.29 -1.02 5.23
C PHE A 189 7.75 -0.54 5.31
N TRP A 190 8.71 -1.37 4.88
CA TRP A 190 10.11 -0.96 4.79
C TRP A 190 10.32 0.16 3.76
N LEU A 191 9.73 0.03 2.56
CA LEU A 191 9.77 1.06 1.52
C LEU A 191 9.14 2.38 1.99
N LEU A 192 7.98 2.28 2.63
CA LEU A 192 7.27 3.43 3.16
C LEU A 192 8.10 4.14 4.24
N ALA A 193 8.70 3.38 5.18
CA ALA A 193 9.60 3.91 6.20
C ALA A 193 10.80 4.63 5.56
N ARG A 194 11.48 3.96 4.60
CA ARG A 194 12.62 4.53 3.88
C ARG A 194 12.27 5.86 3.22
N GLN A 195 11.15 5.92 2.52
CA GLN A 195 10.74 7.12 1.82
C GLN A 195 10.33 8.25 2.76
N ILE A 196 9.66 7.95 3.88
CA ILE A 196 9.32 8.95 4.89
C ILE A 196 10.60 9.56 5.49
N LEU A 197 11.60 8.75 5.82
CA LEU A 197 12.88 9.23 6.36
C LEU A 197 13.65 10.09 5.35
N ARG A 198 13.59 9.74 4.06
CA ARG A 198 14.19 10.54 2.97
C ARG A 198 13.49 11.88 2.80
N GLU A 199 12.16 11.90 2.79
CA GLU A 199 11.36 13.12 2.67
C GLU A 199 11.51 14.03 3.90
N ARG A 200 11.80 13.50 5.08
CA ARG A 200 12.12 14.27 6.29
C ARG A 200 13.56 14.77 6.32
N GLY A 201 14.44 14.28 5.43
CA GLY A 201 15.86 14.59 5.42
C GLY A 201 16.68 13.86 6.50
N GLU A 202 16.10 12.89 7.18
CA GLU A 202 16.77 12.06 8.19
C GLU A 202 17.64 10.96 7.56
N LEU A 203 17.36 10.60 6.30
CA LEU A 203 18.08 9.60 5.53
C LEU A 203 18.52 10.16 4.18
N ALA A 204 19.80 9.99 3.82
CA ALA A 204 20.28 10.38 2.51
C ALA A 204 19.67 9.49 1.40
N MET A 205 19.50 10.06 0.19
CA MET A 205 18.86 9.37 -0.95
C MET A 205 19.55 8.05 -1.33
N ASP A 206 20.88 7.95 -1.13
CA ASP A 206 21.68 6.77 -1.48
C ASP A 206 21.76 5.73 -0.36
N LYS A 207 21.17 6.02 0.81
CA LYS A 207 21.24 5.12 1.96
C LYS A 207 19.91 4.41 2.19
N ASP A 208 20.01 3.20 2.71
CA ASP A 208 18.88 2.44 3.20
C ASP A 208 18.75 2.57 4.73
N PRO A 209 17.57 2.33 5.30
CA PRO A 209 17.37 2.30 6.74
C PRO A 209 18.33 1.31 7.41
N ALA A 210 18.71 1.57 8.67
CA ALA A 210 19.59 0.69 9.43
C ALA A 210 19.01 -0.72 9.65
N VAL A 211 17.68 -0.86 9.55
CA VAL A 211 16.95 -2.12 9.72
C VAL A 211 16.74 -2.77 8.36
N PRO A 212 17.21 -4.00 8.13
CA PRO A 212 17.02 -4.71 6.86
C PRO A 212 15.57 -5.17 6.68
N ILE A 213 15.19 -5.53 5.45
CA ILE A 213 13.83 -5.98 5.09
C ILE A 213 13.41 -7.24 5.86
N GLU A 214 14.36 -8.13 6.11
CA GLU A 214 14.15 -9.42 6.80
C GLU A 214 13.61 -9.23 8.24
N ASP A 215 13.99 -8.16 8.90
CA ASP A 215 13.52 -7.85 10.25
C ASP A 215 12.08 -7.31 10.29
N PHE A 216 11.57 -6.83 9.15
CA PHE A 216 10.16 -6.50 8.98
C PHE A 216 9.30 -7.75 8.69
N GLU A 217 9.90 -8.89 8.36
CA GLU A 217 9.12 -10.09 8.07
C GLU A 217 8.62 -10.75 9.36
N ALA A 218 7.30 -11.01 9.44
CA ALA A 218 6.69 -11.68 10.58
C ALA A 218 7.29 -13.09 10.76
N LYS A 219 7.94 -13.35 11.89
CA LYS A 219 8.45 -14.66 12.29
C LYS A 219 7.34 -15.35 13.08
N LEU A 220 6.59 -16.25 12.44
CA LEU A 220 5.59 -17.05 13.13
C LEU A 220 6.30 -18.10 14.00
N SER A 221 6.07 -18.05 15.30
CA SER A 221 6.30 -19.20 16.17
C SER A 221 5.23 -20.26 15.88
N ARG A 222 5.57 -21.55 16.01
CA ARG A 222 4.63 -22.67 15.78
C ARG A 222 3.38 -22.64 16.66
N ASP A 223 3.39 -21.82 17.70
CA ASP A 223 2.29 -21.67 18.66
C ASP A 223 1.17 -20.75 18.17
N ASP A 224 1.41 -19.95 17.12
CA ASP A 224 0.43 -18.98 16.57
C ASP A 224 -0.49 -19.58 15.47
N GLU A 225 -0.23 -20.82 15.02
CA GLU A 225 -1.04 -21.49 13.97
C GLU A 225 -2.30 -22.19 14.51
N GLY A 226 -2.48 -22.21 15.83
CA GLY A 226 -3.55 -22.99 16.50
C GLY A 226 -4.84 -22.21 16.81
N ASP A 227 -4.93 -20.93 16.56
CA ASP A 227 -6.02 -20.06 17.04
C ASP A 227 -6.76 -19.31 15.90
N THR A 228 -7.02 -20.02 14.77
CA THR A 228 -7.86 -19.54 13.66
C THR A 228 -9.08 -20.41 13.42
#